data_9549436bd9db3c5c774704c214b13110
#
_entry.id   9549436bd9db3c5c774704c214b13110
#
_cell.length_a   1.000
_cell.length_b   1.000
_cell.length_c   1.000
_cell.angle_alpha   90.00
_cell.angle_beta   90.00
_cell.angle_gamma   90.00
#
_symmetry.space_group_name_H-M   'P 1'
#
loop_
_entity.id
_entity.type
_entity.pdbx_description
1 polymer ?
#
loop_
_entity_poly.entity_id
_entity_poly.type
_entity_poly.pdbx_seq_one_letter_code
_entity_poly.pdbx_strand_id
1 'polypeptide(L)'
;MSQEYGANNIKVLKGLEAVRKRPGMYIGDTNINGLHHLVYEVVDNSIDEAMAGFCRNIKITLSKDGWAKIEDDGRGIPTAIHPTEGISAATVALTVLHAGGKFDKDTYKVSGGLHGVGVSVVNALSKHLKMTVYREGKIHYQEFKEGIPQGTLEVIGDSPRKTGTTIEFLVDDSIFEVTKYEFNILKKRFKEVAYLNPIISITLEDELAKIKEVYHFEGGIKQFVADLNKEAALCEVMHFSDKVDGVEVDIAMMYNDTYIEKTLSFVNNIR
;
A
#
# COMPACT_ATOMS: atom_id res chain seq x y z
N MET A 1 -8.50 -42.67 23.11
CA MET A 1 -9.54 -42.67 22.07
C MET A 1 -9.12 -41.67 21.00
N SER A 2 -8.69 -42.14 19.81
CA SER A 2 -8.38 -41.28 18.68
C SER A 2 -9.70 -40.67 18.20
N GLN A 3 -9.81 -39.34 18.21
CA GLN A 3 -10.93 -38.66 17.56
C GLN A 3 -10.91 -39.04 16.07
N GLU A 4 -11.99 -39.65 15.61
CA GLU A 4 -12.15 -40.08 14.23
C GLU A 4 -12.19 -38.80 13.36
N TYR A 5 -11.28 -38.68 12.38
CA TYR A 5 -11.23 -37.57 11.45
C TYR A 5 -12.35 -37.74 10.42
N GLY A 6 -13.42 -36.96 10.56
CA GLY A 6 -14.61 -37.01 9.72
C GLY A 6 -14.98 -35.65 9.14
N ALA A 7 -16.04 -35.58 8.35
CA ALA A 7 -16.52 -34.34 7.68
C ALA A 7 -16.73 -33.17 8.65
N ASN A 8 -17.13 -33.44 9.88
CA ASN A 8 -17.34 -32.44 10.93
C ASN A 8 -16.04 -31.71 11.38
N ASN A 9 -14.87 -32.31 11.08
CA ASN A 9 -13.57 -31.73 11.39
C ASN A 9 -13.09 -30.72 10.33
N ILE A 10 -13.75 -30.67 9.16
CA ILE A 10 -13.45 -29.73 8.09
C ILE A 10 -14.19 -28.42 8.38
N LYS A 11 -13.42 -27.40 8.78
CA LYS A 11 -13.96 -26.03 9.03
C LYS A 11 -13.76 -25.17 7.81
N VAL A 12 -14.82 -24.53 7.35
CA VAL A 12 -14.78 -23.53 6.27
C VAL A 12 -14.73 -22.15 6.93
N LEU A 13 -13.64 -21.43 6.72
CA LEU A 13 -13.49 -20.02 7.12
C LEU A 13 -13.95 -19.13 5.98
N LYS A 14 -14.70 -18.09 6.30
CA LYS A 14 -15.23 -17.16 5.30
C LYS A 14 -14.68 -15.73 5.50
N GLY A 15 -14.45 -15.02 4.38
CA GLY A 15 -14.09 -13.63 4.39
C GLY A 15 -12.86 -13.33 5.26
N LEU A 16 -12.91 -12.25 6.02
CA LEU A 16 -11.80 -11.75 6.83
C LEU A 16 -11.45 -12.62 8.04
N GLU A 17 -12.33 -13.52 8.48
CA GLU A 17 -12.02 -14.49 9.53
C GLU A 17 -10.85 -15.41 9.12
N ALA A 18 -10.77 -15.79 7.84
CA ALA A 18 -9.67 -16.60 7.31
C ALA A 18 -8.33 -15.87 7.44
N VAL A 19 -8.31 -14.56 7.19
CA VAL A 19 -7.12 -13.69 7.31
C VAL A 19 -6.65 -13.66 8.76
N ARG A 20 -7.54 -13.36 9.70
CA ARG A 20 -7.22 -13.30 11.13
C ARG A 20 -6.68 -14.62 11.67
N LYS A 21 -7.22 -15.74 11.18
CA LYS A 21 -6.84 -17.08 11.64
C LYS A 21 -5.53 -17.58 11.05
N ARG A 22 -5.15 -17.12 9.88
CA ARG A 22 -3.93 -17.51 9.14
C ARG A 22 -3.25 -16.29 8.51
N PRO A 23 -2.84 -15.29 9.30
CA PRO A 23 -2.29 -14.02 8.76
C PRO A 23 -1.05 -14.24 7.89
N GLY A 24 -0.18 -15.19 8.25
CA GLY A 24 1.03 -15.49 7.48
C GLY A 24 0.78 -15.92 6.03
N MET A 25 -0.43 -16.41 5.69
CA MET A 25 -0.79 -16.73 4.30
C MET A 25 -0.97 -15.45 3.43
N TYR A 26 -1.20 -14.31 4.05
CA TYR A 26 -1.50 -13.03 3.38
C TYR A 26 -0.36 -12.02 3.48
N ILE A 27 0.36 -12.01 4.61
CA ILE A 27 1.41 -11.02 4.90
C ILE A 27 2.80 -11.65 5.15
N GLY A 28 2.94 -12.97 4.93
CA GLY A 28 4.19 -13.70 5.10
C GLY A 28 4.45 -14.12 6.54
N ASP A 29 4.52 -13.18 7.47
CA ASP A 29 4.72 -13.45 8.90
C ASP A 29 3.93 -12.44 9.77
N THR A 30 3.96 -12.62 11.10
CA THR A 30 3.37 -11.69 12.08
C THR A 30 4.41 -10.91 12.88
N ASN A 31 5.65 -10.94 12.42
CA ASN A 31 6.78 -10.19 12.95
C ASN A 31 6.92 -8.82 12.29
N ILE A 32 8.10 -8.26 12.37
CA ILE A 32 8.43 -6.93 11.86
C ILE A 32 8.16 -6.78 10.35
N ASN A 33 8.39 -7.83 9.54
CA ASN A 33 8.17 -7.77 8.10
C ASN A 33 6.67 -7.71 7.78
N GLY A 34 5.87 -8.59 8.37
CA GLY A 34 4.41 -8.59 8.20
C GLY A 34 3.77 -7.30 8.71
N LEU A 35 4.29 -6.71 9.81
CA LEU A 35 3.85 -5.41 10.31
C LEU A 35 4.06 -4.32 9.25
N HIS A 36 5.26 -4.21 8.67
CA HIS A 36 5.56 -3.22 7.65
C HIS A 36 4.82 -3.50 6.34
N HIS A 37 4.53 -4.78 6.05
CA HIS A 37 3.76 -5.16 4.86
C HIS A 37 2.36 -4.53 4.85
N LEU A 38 1.71 -4.38 6.01
CA LEU A 38 0.42 -3.67 6.10
C LEU A 38 0.53 -2.22 5.61
N VAL A 39 1.62 -1.53 5.95
CA VAL A 39 1.85 -0.15 5.47
C VAL A 39 2.07 -0.16 3.95
N TYR A 40 2.84 -1.13 3.43
CA TYR A 40 3.08 -1.27 1.99
C TYR A 40 1.78 -1.48 1.22
N GLU A 41 0.89 -2.35 1.69
CA GLU A 41 -0.39 -2.61 1.02
C GLU A 41 -1.27 -1.36 0.87
N VAL A 42 -1.28 -0.48 1.86
CA VAL A 42 -2.03 0.78 1.76
C VAL A 42 -1.33 1.76 0.82
N VAL A 43 0.00 1.91 0.92
CA VAL A 43 0.77 2.80 0.04
C VAL A 43 0.71 2.34 -1.41
N ASP A 44 0.76 1.03 -1.68
CA ASP A 44 0.67 0.48 -3.04
C ASP A 44 -0.67 0.82 -3.72
N ASN A 45 -1.77 1.00 -2.97
CA ASN A 45 -3.02 1.52 -3.53
C ASN A 45 -2.89 2.98 -3.97
N SER A 46 -2.18 3.81 -3.20
CA SER A 46 -1.89 5.20 -3.56
C SER A 46 -0.94 5.30 -4.76
N ILE A 47 0.02 4.37 -4.87
CA ILE A 47 0.90 4.24 -6.04
C ILE A 47 0.11 3.84 -7.30
N ASP A 48 -0.86 2.94 -7.19
CA ASP A 48 -1.73 2.58 -8.32
C ASP A 48 -2.55 3.79 -8.80
N GLU A 49 -3.04 4.65 -7.90
CA GLU A 49 -3.66 5.93 -8.27
C GLU A 49 -2.66 6.88 -8.96
N ALA A 50 -1.39 6.87 -8.54
CA ALA A 50 -0.34 7.67 -9.18
C ALA A 50 0.00 7.15 -10.58
N MET A 51 0.12 5.84 -10.76
CA MET A 51 0.33 5.20 -12.07
C MET A 51 -0.84 5.42 -13.02
N ALA A 52 -2.07 5.55 -12.49
CA ALA A 52 -3.25 5.96 -13.23
C ALA A 52 -3.29 7.48 -13.53
N GLY A 53 -2.34 8.27 -13.01
CA GLY A 53 -2.19 9.70 -13.26
C GLY A 53 -2.98 10.62 -12.31
N PHE A 54 -3.55 10.09 -11.22
CA PHE A 54 -4.47 10.82 -10.36
C PHE A 54 -3.88 11.19 -8.98
N CYS A 55 -2.76 10.61 -8.57
CA CYS A 55 -2.11 10.91 -7.30
C CYS A 55 -0.69 11.45 -7.53
N ARG A 56 -0.27 12.41 -6.70
CA ARG A 56 1.08 12.98 -6.71
C ARG A 56 1.71 13.04 -5.34
N ASN A 57 0.92 13.11 -4.29
CA ASN A 57 1.40 13.27 -2.93
C ASN A 57 0.87 12.14 -2.06
N ILE A 58 1.80 11.42 -1.42
CA ILE A 58 1.50 10.35 -0.46
C ILE A 58 2.18 10.72 0.85
N LYS A 59 1.43 10.73 1.94
CA LYS A 59 1.98 11.00 3.26
C LYS A 59 1.74 9.79 4.17
N ILE A 60 2.82 9.30 4.78
CA ILE A 60 2.80 8.25 5.79
C ILE A 60 3.20 8.89 7.13
N THR A 61 2.36 8.73 8.15
CA THR A 61 2.63 9.20 9.50
C THR A 61 2.57 8.03 10.48
N LEU A 62 3.64 7.81 11.22
CA LEU A 62 3.70 6.88 12.34
C LEU A 62 3.43 7.69 13.61
N SER A 63 2.27 7.47 14.23
CA SER A 63 1.88 8.23 15.40
C SER A 63 2.56 7.73 16.69
N LYS A 64 2.58 8.58 17.70
CA LYS A 64 3.10 8.22 19.04
C LYS A 64 2.35 7.06 19.68
N ASP A 65 1.07 6.91 19.35
CA ASP A 65 0.16 5.92 19.94
C ASP A 65 0.12 4.62 19.11
N GLY A 66 1.07 4.44 18.18
CA GLY A 66 1.21 3.22 17.39
C GLY A 66 0.31 3.13 16.15
N TRP A 67 -0.44 4.18 15.80
CA TRP A 67 -1.20 4.22 14.57
C TRP A 67 -0.28 4.46 13.36
N ALA A 68 -0.57 3.79 12.27
CA ALA A 68 -0.06 4.15 10.94
C ALA A 68 -1.17 4.87 10.19
N LYS A 69 -0.87 6.05 9.65
CA LYS A 69 -1.76 6.87 8.84
C LYS A 69 -1.16 7.08 7.46
N ILE A 70 -1.91 6.73 6.43
CA ILE A 70 -1.54 6.92 5.03
C ILE A 70 -2.58 7.81 4.36
N GLU A 71 -2.13 8.89 3.75
CA GLU A 71 -2.93 9.89 3.06
C GLU A 71 -2.44 10.03 1.62
N ASP A 72 -3.37 10.03 0.67
CA ASP A 72 -3.09 10.35 -0.72
C ASP A 72 -4.00 11.48 -1.24
N ASP A 73 -3.61 12.06 -2.37
CA ASP A 73 -4.37 13.07 -3.09
C ASP A 73 -4.98 12.52 -4.41
N GLY A 74 -5.23 11.20 -4.46
CA GLY A 74 -5.87 10.52 -5.58
C GLY A 74 -7.35 10.88 -5.75
N ARG A 75 -8.09 10.08 -6.54
CA ARG A 75 -9.54 10.28 -6.77
C ARG A 75 -10.40 9.99 -5.55
N GLY A 76 -9.88 9.28 -4.55
CA GLY A 76 -10.63 8.69 -3.45
C GLY A 76 -11.37 7.40 -3.86
N ILE A 77 -11.46 6.44 -2.94
CA ILE A 77 -12.19 5.19 -3.16
C ILE A 77 -13.66 5.50 -3.51
N PRO A 78 -14.28 4.81 -4.50
CA PRO A 78 -15.69 5.02 -4.83
C PRO A 78 -16.61 4.81 -3.62
N THR A 79 -17.52 5.77 -3.38
CA THR A 79 -18.41 5.78 -2.20
C THR A 79 -19.86 5.41 -2.52
N ALA A 80 -20.22 5.30 -3.81
CA ALA A 80 -21.52 4.87 -4.26
C ALA A 80 -21.85 3.44 -3.79
N ILE A 81 -23.13 3.12 -3.73
CA ILE A 81 -23.62 1.77 -3.39
C ILE A 81 -23.18 0.78 -4.46
N HIS A 82 -22.52 -0.31 -4.04
CA HIS A 82 -22.13 -1.38 -4.92
C HIS A 82 -23.35 -2.18 -5.39
N PRO A 83 -23.53 -2.40 -6.71
CA PRO A 83 -24.79 -2.92 -7.25
C PRO A 83 -25.16 -4.32 -6.73
N THR A 84 -24.19 -5.17 -6.44
CA THR A 84 -24.43 -6.55 -5.98
C THR A 84 -24.37 -6.69 -4.46
N GLU A 85 -23.55 -5.88 -3.78
CA GLU A 85 -23.33 -6.01 -2.32
C GLU A 85 -24.31 -5.16 -1.49
N GLY A 86 -24.96 -4.16 -2.10
CA GLY A 86 -25.94 -3.31 -1.41
C GLY A 86 -25.36 -2.36 -0.34
N ILE A 87 -24.05 -2.30 -0.20
CA ILE A 87 -23.30 -1.39 0.68
C ILE A 87 -22.36 -0.53 -0.14
N SER A 88 -21.72 0.48 0.46
CA SER A 88 -20.82 1.35 -0.29
C SER A 88 -19.63 0.58 -0.87
N ALA A 89 -19.18 0.94 -2.09
CA ALA A 89 -18.04 0.32 -2.72
C ALA A 89 -16.76 0.46 -1.88
N ALA A 90 -16.60 1.57 -1.13
CA ALA A 90 -15.52 1.75 -0.17
C ALA A 90 -15.58 0.72 0.97
N THR A 91 -16.77 0.45 1.52
CA THR A 91 -16.94 -0.61 2.52
C THR A 91 -16.63 -1.99 1.94
N VAL A 92 -17.09 -2.27 0.71
CA VAL A 92 -16.78 -3.54 0.02
C VAL A 92 -15.28 -3.72 -0.13
N ALA A 93 -14.54 -2.70 -0.58
CA ALA A 93 -13.08 -2.77 -0.75
C ALA A 93 -12.34 -3.10 0.55
N LEU A 94 -12.87 -2.70 1.72
CA LEU A 94 -12.26 -2.96 3.02
C LEU A 94 -12.73 -4.25 3.69
N THR A 95 -13.84 -4.85 3.27
CA THR A 95 -14.47 -5.98 3.98
C THR A 95 -14.58 -7.25 3.17
N VAL A 96 -14.42 -7.18 1.84
CA VAL A 96 -14.52 -8.32 0.94
C VAL A 96 -13.16 -8.61 0.33
N LEU A 97 -12.69 -9.87 0.47
CA LEU A 97 -11.47 -10.32 -0.21
C LEU A 97 -11.72 -10.39 -1.72
N HIS A 98 -10.68 -10.08 -2.50
CA HIS A 98 -10.75 -10.06 -3.96
C HIS A 98 -11.80 -9.08 -4.53
N ALA A 99 -12.07 -8.00 -3.79
CA ALA A 99 -12.89 -6.89 -4.25
C ALA A 99 -12.00 -5.67 -4.50
N GLY A 100 -12.09 -5.08 -5.69
CA GLY A 100 -11.34 -3.86 -6.02
C GLY A 100 -11.38 -3.53 -7.49
N GLY A 101 -11.19 -2.25 -7.83
CA GLY A 101 -11.15 -1.75 -9.21
C GLY A 101 -10.00 -2.29 -10.06
N LYS A 102 -9.01 -2.95 -9.45
CA LYS A 102 -7.85 -3.55 -10.14
C LYS A 102 -8.20 -4.76 -11.01
N PHE A 103 -9.36 -5.37 -10.82
CA PHE A 103 -9.88 -6.45 -11.68
C PHE A 103 -10.49 -5.91 -12.98
N ASP A 104 -10.74 -4.60 -13.05
CA ASP A 104 -11.20 -3.94 -14.25
C ASP A 104 -10.01 -3.29 -15.00
N LYS A 105 -9.65 -3.84 -16.17
CA LYS A 105 -8.55 -3.38 -17.02
C LYS A 105 -8.76 -1.97 -17.59
N ASP A 106 -10.01 -1.50 -17.65
CA ASP A 106 -10.32 -0.14 -18.11
C ASP A 106 -10.05 0.90 -17.02
N THR A 107 -10.16 0.51 -15.75
CA THR A 107 -9.91 1.39 -14.59
C THR A 107 -8.43 1.48 -14.24
N TYR A 108 -7.68 0.36 -14.29
CA TYR A 108 -6.25 0.31 -14.02
C TYR A 108 -5.53 -0.53 -15.08
N LYS A 109 -4.88 0.13 -16.05
CA LYS A 109 -4.09 -0.54 -17.10
C LYS A 109 -2.86 -1.24 -16.56
N VAL A 110 -2.27 -0.70 -15.50
CA VAL A 110 -1.11 -1.23 -14.79
C VAL A 110 -1.37 -1.06 -13.30
N SER A 111 -1.15 -2.10 -12.51
CA SER A 111 -1.21 -2.02 -11.04
C SER A 111 -0.05 -2.79 -10.41
N GLY A 112 0.51 -2.26 -9.33
CA GLY A 112 1.52 -2.94 -8.52
C GLY A 112 0.90 -4.06 -7.68
N GLY A 113 -0.29 -3.82 -7.12
CA GLY A 113 -1.01 -4.84 -6.35
C GLY A 113 -1.68 -5.90 -7.22
N LEU A 114 -1.25 -7.15 -7.11
CA LEU A 114 -1.72 -8.26 -7.96
C LEU A 114 -2.97 -8.97 -7.42
N HIS A 115 -3.28 -8.87 -6.14
CA HIS A 115 -4.21 -9.79 -5.47
C HIS A 115 -5.57 -9.19 -5.12
N GLY A 116 -5.73 -7.87 -5.13
CA GLY A 116 -6.99 -7.19 -4.76
C GLY A 116 -7.46 -7.46 -3.33
N VAL A 117 -6.52 -7.78 -2.42
CA VAL A 117 -6.82 -8.12 -1.02
C VAL A 117 -6.15 -7.19 -0.02
N GLY A 118 -5.22 -6.35 -0.44
CA GLY A 118 -4.33 -5.61 0.44
C GLY A 118 -5.03 -4.85 1.57
N VAL A 119 -5.89 -3.89 1.23
CA VAL A 119 -6.54 -3.06 2.25
C VAL A 119 -7.54 -3.85 3.11
N SER A 120 -8.19 -4.89 2.58
CA SER A 120 -9.08 -5.74 3.37
C SER A 120 -8.30 -6.63 4.34
N VAL A 121 -7.09 -7.06 3.98
CA VAL A 121 -6.16 -7.74 4.89
C VAL A 121 -5.68 -6.80 5.98
N VAL A 122 -5.32 -5.55 5.65
CA VAL A 122 -4.97 -4.53 6.66
C VAL A 122 -6.12 -4.34 7.65
N ASN A 123 -7.35 -4.20 7.15
CA ASN A 123 -8.53 -4.05 7.99
C ASN A 123 -8.73 -5.28 8.91
N ALA A 124 -8.63 -6.49 8.35
CA ALA A 124 -8.79 -7.72 9.13
C ALA A 124 -7.77 -7.86 10.27
N LEU A 125 -6.53 -7.40 10.05
CA LEU A 125 -5.42 -7.51 11.00
C LEU A 125 -5.24 -6.29 11.89
N SER A 126 -6.16 -5.32 11.80
CA SER A 126 -6.18 -4.12 12.63
C SER A 126 -7.18 -4.29 13.77
N LYS A 127 -6.77 -3.87 14.98
CA LYS A 127 -7.65 -3.71 16.14
C LYS A 127 -8.69 -2.61 15.89
N HIS A 128 -8.24 -1.53 15.25
CA HIS A 128 -9.07 -0.43 14.79
C HIS A 128 -8.55 0.08 13.44
N LEU A 129 -9.47 0.42 12.54
CA LEU A 129 -9.16 1.11 11.30
C LEU A 129 -10.18 2.22 11.07
N LYS A 130 -9.70 3.36 10.57
CA LYS A 130 -10.50 4.52 10.15
C LYS A 130 -10.23 4.80 8.70
N MET A 131 -11.29 4.95 7.94
CA MET A 131 -11.24 5.34 6.54
C MET A 131 -11.91 6.70 6.38
N THR A 132 -11.19 7.65 5.78
CA THR A 132 -11.73 8.94 5.34
C THR A 132 -11.54 9.05 3.83
N VAL A 133 -12.60 9.34 3.11
CA VAL A 133 -12.57 9.50 1.65
C VAL A 133 -13.06 10.89 1.29
N TYR A 134 -12.22 11.63 0.54
CA TYR A 134 -12.54 12.94 -0.02
C TYR A 134 -12.93 12.73 -1.49
N ARG A 135 -14.23 12.77 -1.77
CA ARG A 135 -14.75 12.50 -3.11
C ARG A 135 -16.05 13.27 -3.38
N GLU A 136 -16.20 13.74 -4.61
CA GLU A 136 -17.43 14.42 -5.07
C GLU A 136 -17.84 15.62 -4.18
N GLY A 137 -16.82 16.35 -3.67
CA GLY A 137 -17.04 17.51 -2.82
C GLY A 137 -17.43 17.19 -1.39
N LYS A 138 -17.44 15.93 -0.98
CA LYS A 138 -17.83 15.45 0.35
C LYS A 138 -16.68 14.77 1.07
N ILE A 139 -16.78 14.72 2.40
CA ILE A 139 -15.94 13.94 3.28
C ILE A 139 -16.76 12.75 3.78
N HIS A 140 -16.35 11.56 3.38
CA HIS A 140 -16.98 10.31 3.83
C HIS A 140 -16.08 9.67 4.89
N TYR A 141 -16.71 9.09 5.92
CA TYR A 141 -15.98 8.48 7.03
C TYR A 141 -16.63 7.17 7.45
N GLN A 142 -15.79 6.19 7.82
CA GLN A 142 -16.23 4.93 8.39
C GLN A 142 -15.14 4.35 9.29
N GLU A 143 -15.55 3.71 10.38
CA GLU A 143 -14.67 2.99 11.29
C GLU A 143 -14.89 1.49 11.18
N PHE A 144 -13.81 0.76 11.49
CA PHE A 144 -13.79 -0.70 11.51
C PHE A 144 -13.07 -1.18 12.76
N LYS A 145 -13.50 -2.32 13.27
CA LYS A 145 -12.84 -3.02 14.36
C LYS A 145 -12.66 -4.48 13.96
N GLU A 146 -11.41 -4.93 13.91
CA GLU A 146 -11.06 -6.33 13.56
C GLU A 146 -11.68 -6.78 12.22
N GLY A 147 -11.71 -5.87 11.23
CA GLY A 147 -12.33 -6.09 9.93
C GLY A 147 -13.82 -5.85 9.85
N ILE A 148 -14.51 -5.59 10.97
CA ILE A 148 -15.96 -5.43 11.05
C ILE A 148 -16.33 -3.93 11.02
N PRO A 149 -17.18 -3.47 10.08
CA PRO A 149 -17.67 -2.10 10.07
C PRO A 149 -18.43 -1.76 11.37
N GLN A 150 -18.17 -0.57 11.93
CA GLN A 150 -18.82 -0.07 13.14
C GLN A 150 -20.03 0.85 12.83
N GLY A 151 -20.53 0.78 11.62
CA GLY A 151 -21.64 1.58 11.10
C GLY A 151 -21.59 1.61 9.58
N THR A 152 -22.43 2.41 8.96
CA THR A 152 -22.42 2.67 7.52
C THR A 152 -21.40 3.75 7.19
N LEU A 153 -21.03 3.87 5.91
CA LEU A 153 -20.24 5.01 5.43
C LEU A 153 -21.07 6.30 5.58
N GLU A 154 -20.58 7.26 6.34
CA GLU A 154 -21.26 8.51 6.65
C GLU A 154 -20.62 9.70 5.94
N VAL A 155 -21.44 10.68 5.56
CA VAL A 155 -20.95 11.99 5.11
C VAL A 155 -20.82 12.88 6.35
N ILE A 156 -19.56 13.25 6.68
CA ILE A 156 -19.25 14.04 7.89
C ILE A 156 -18.95 15.51 7.59
N GLY A 157 -18.88 15.91 6.30
CA GLY A 157 -18.58 17.29 5.93
C GLY A 157 -18.45 17.48 4.43
N ASP A 158 -18.14 18.71 4.06
CA ASP A 158 -17.89 19.15 2.69
C ASP A 158 -16.39 19.34 2.43
N SER A 159 -15.95 18.96 1.24
CA SER A 159 -14.56 19.11 0.79
C SER A 159 -14.50 19.47 -0.71
N PRO A 160 -14.87 20.70 -1.09
CA PRO A 160 -15.07 21.05 -2.49
C PRO A 160 -13.78 21.07 -3.33
N ARG A 161 -12.61 21.05 -2.71
CA ARG A 161 -11.30 21.16 -3.39
C ARG A 161 -10.36 20.01 -3.15
N LYS A 162 -10.60 19.18 -2.14
CA LYS A 162 -9.72 18.04 -1.79
C LYS A 162 -10.35 16.74 -2.27
N THR A 163 -9.56 15.93 -2.97
CA THR A 163 -9.83 14.52 -3.25
C THR A 163 -8.77 13.65 -2.59
N GLY A 164 -9.02 12.36 -2.46
CA GLY A 164 -8.05 11.41 -1.93
C GLY A 164 -8.63 10.44 -0.91
N THR A 165 -7.75 9.59 -0.40
CA THR A 165 -8.09 8.63 0.64
C THR A 165 -7.14 8.79 1.82
N THR A 166 -7.67 8.61 3.02
CA THR A 166 -6.90 8.48 4.24
C THR A 166 -7.28 7.17 4.92
N ILE A 167 -6.29 6.32 5.15
CA ILE A 167 -6.42 5.10 5.95
C ILE A 167 -5.56 5.25 7.19
N GLU A 168 -6.18 5.13 8.35
CA GLU A 168 -5.51 5.12 9.65
C GLU A 168 -5.78 3.78 10.33
N PHE A 169 -4.76 3.07 10.75
CA PHE A 169 -4.96 1.77 11.39
C PHE A 169 -4.02 1.54 12.57
N LEU A 170 -4.56 0.85 13.56
CA LEU A 170 -3.84 0.34 14.72
C LEU A 170 -3.84 -1.18 14.63
N VAL A 171 -2.69 -1.79 14.53
CA VAL A 171 -2.56 -3.26 14.40
C VAL A 171 -3.08 -3.99 15.62
N ASP A 172 -3.54 -5.22 15.42
CA ASP A 172 -4.04 -6.06 16.49
C ASP A 172 -2.86 -6.72 17.24
N ASP A 173 -2.62 -6.26 18.46
CA ASP A 173 -1.58 -6.75 19.37
C ASP A 173 -1.79 -8.20 19.84
N SER A 174 -2.96 -8.79 19.59
CA SER A 174 -3.20 -10.22 19.81
C SER A 174 -2.72 -11.11 18.66
N ILE A 175 -2.42 -10.52 17.48
CA ILE A 175 -1.98 -11.21 16.27
C ILE A 175 -0.49 -10.98 16.03
N PHE A 176 -0.03 -9.73 16.19
CA PHE A 176 1.35 -9.35 15.91
C PHE A 176 2.25 -9.49 17.12
N GLU A 177 3.40 -10.12 16.93
CA GLU A 177 4.44 -10.22 17.97
C GLU A 177 5.15 -8.89 18.20
N VAL A 178 5.18 -8.02 17.18
CA VAL A 178 5.77 -6.68 17.20
C VAL A 178 4.75 -5.68 16.66
N THR A 179 4.54 -4.58 17.39
CA THR A 179 3.58 -3.52 17.00
C THR A 179 4.26 -2.17 16.74
N LYS A 180 5.59 -2.11 16.93
CA LYS A 180 6.36 -0.87 16.73
C LYS A 180 6.98 -0.87 15.33
N TYR A 181 6.63 0.16 14.54
CA TYR A 181 7.22 0.37 13.21
C TYR A 181 8.68 0.83 13.31
N GLU A 182 9.49 0.39 12.35
CA GLU A 182 10.88 0.83 12.20
C GLU A 182 11.00 1.79 11.01
N PHE A 183 11.28 3.06 11.31
CA PHE A 183 11.39 4.12 10.31
C PHE A 183 12.37 3.77 9.18
N ASN A 184 13.53 3.19 9.50
CA ASN A 184 14.55 2.88 8.49
C ASN A 184 14.15 1.78 7.50
N ILE A 185 13.29 0.84 7.91
CA ILE A 185 12.75 -0.19 7.01
C ILE A 185 11.80 0.46 6.01
N LEU A 186 10.85 1.27 6.49
CA LEU A 186 9.91 2.02 5.65
C LEU A 186 10.64 3.02 4.74
N LYS A 187 11.61 3.76 5.28
CA LYS A 187 12.48 4.69 4.54
C LYS A 187 13.11 4.03 3.32
N LYS A 188 13.73 2.86 3.51
CA LYS A 188 14.40 2.14 2.42
C LYS A 188 13.41 1.80 1.31
N ARG A 189 12.24 1.26 1.65
CA ARG A 189 11.20 0.89 0.68
C ARG A 189 10.64 2.11 -0.04
N PHE A 190 10.26 3.15 0.69
CA PHE A 190 9.61 4.33 0.08
C PHE A 190 10.57 5.19 -0.73
N LYS A 191 11.84 5.20 -0.37
CA LYS A 191 12.88 5.81 -1.20
C LYS A 191 13.03 5.07 -2.54
N GLU A 192 13.05 3.74 -2.52
CA GLU A 192 13.07 2.90 -3.73
C GLU A 192 11.83 3.14 -4.60
N VAL A 193 10.64 3.13 -4.01
CA VAL A 193 9.37 3.41 -4.70
C VAL A 193 9.35 4.81 -5.34
N ALA A 194 9.89 5.82 -4.66
CA ALA A 194 9.95 7.18 -5.20
C ALA A 194 10.91 7.30 -6.40
N TYR A 195 12.00 6.52 -6.46
CA TYR A 195 12.84 6.46 -7.67
C TYR A 195 12.14 5.80 -8.85
N LEU A 196 11.29 4.80 -8.59
CA LEU A 196 10.53 4.11 -9.63
C LEU A 196 9.34 4.96 -10.16
N ASN A 197 8.94 6.00 -9.41
CA ASN A 197 7.80 6.86 -9.74
C ASN A 197 8.20 8.34 -9.65
N PRO A 198 8.85 8.91 -10.68
CA PRO A 198 9.41 10.27 -10.65
C PRO A 198 8.37 11.37 -10.39
N ILE A 199 7.10 11.10 -10.67
CA ILE A 199 6.01 12.08 -10.56
C ILE A 199 5.45 12.23 -9.14
N ILE A 200 5.77 11.31 -8.23
CA ILE A 200 5.23 11.30 -6.88
C ILE A 200 6.18 11.90 -5.85
N SER A 201 5.59 12.44 -4.79
CA SER A 201 6.28 12.85 -3.58
C SER A 201 5.78 12.02 -2.41
N ILE A 202 6.68 11.29 -1.75
CA ILE A 202 6.36 10.46 -0.58
C ILE A 202 6.94 11.14 0.66
N THR A 203 6.08 11.51 1.60
CA THR A 203 6.48 12.00 2.92
C THR A 203 6.36 10.89 3.94
N LEU A 204 7.44 10.59 4.64
CA LEU A 204 7.46 9.68 5.80
C LEU A 204 7.76 10.46 7.07
N GLU A 205 6.86 10.39 8.05
CA GLU A 205 6.94 11.10 9.32
C GLU A 205 6.80 10.13 10.50
N ASP A 206 7.71 10.21 11.46
CA ASP A 206 7.63 9.53 12.76
C ASP A 206 7.48 10.59 13.84
N GLU A 207 6.29 10.67 14.44
CA GLU A 207 5.97 11.68 15.45
C GLU A 207 6.71 11.43 16.78
N LEU A 208 7.01 10.17 17.10
CA LEU A 208 7.73 9.83 18.34
C LEU A 208 9.20 10.20 18.24
N ALA A 209 9.85 9.83 17.12
CA ALA A 209 11.24 10.16 16.87
C ALA A 209 11.42 11.61 16.39
N LYS A 210 10.35 12.32 16.04
CA LYS A 210 10.34 13.67 15.44
C LYS A 210 11.19 13.75 14.18
N ILE A 211 11.09 12.72 13.33
CA ILE A 211 11.79 12.62 12.05
C ILE A 211 10.75 12.77 10.95
N LYS A 212 11.08 13.58 9.95
CA LYS A 212 10.28 13.74 8.75
C LYS A 212 11.21 13.80 7.55
N GLU A 213 11.00 12.94 6.57
CA GLU A 213 11.73 12.92 5.31
C GLU A 213 10.75 12.95 4.13
N VAL A 214 11.19 13.54 3.03
CA VAL A 214 10.43 13.63 1.77
C VAL A 214 11.28 13.01 0.68
N TYR A 215 10.70 12.11 -0.09
CA TYR A 215 11.32 11.42 -1.21
C TYR A 215 10.62 11.84 -2.51
N HIS A 216 11.34 12.51 -3.38
CA HIS A 216 10.90 12.90 -4.70
C HIS A 216 12.13 12.94 -5.61
N PHE A 217 12.15 12.11 -6.66
CA PHE A 217 13.31 11.91 -7.52
C PHE A 217 12.92 12.04 -8.98
N GLU A 218 12.92 13.27 -9.50
CA GLU A 218 12.53 13.57 -10.88
C GLU A 218 13.37 12.83 -11.93
N GLY A 219 14.62 12.49 -11.60
CA GLY A 219 15.52 11.71 -12.47
C GLY A 219 15.24 10.21 -12.51
N GLY A 220 14.27 9.71 -11.76
CA GLY A 220 13.82 8.33 -11.81
C GLY A 220 14.93 7.29 -11.59
N ILE A 221 14.87 6.18 -12.31
CA ILE A 221 15.88 5.09 -12.19
C ILE A 221 17.27 5.52 -12.64
N LYS A 222 17.40 6.49 -13.53
CA LYS A 222 18.69 7.08 -13.88
C LYS A 222 19.37 7.70 -12.66
N GLN A 223 18.61 8.50 -11.89
CA GLN A 223 19.08 9.08 -10.64
C GLN A 223 19.33 7.99 -9.59
N PHE A 224 18.50 6.95 -9.53
CA PHE A 224 18.68 5.83 -8.61
C PHE A 224 20.02 5.15 -8.79
N VAL A 225 20.40 4.83 -10.04
CA VAL A 225 21.70 4.21 -10.36
C VAL A 225 22.87 5.14 -10.03
N ALA A 226 22.73 6.45 -10.34
CA ALA A 226 23.74 7.45 -9.99
C ALA A 226 23.96 7.53 -8.46
N ASP A 227 22.87 7.61 -7.70
CA ASP A 227 22.92 7.72 -6.23
C ASP A 227 23.46 6.45 -5.56
N LEU A 228 23.23 5.27 -6.15
CA LEU A 228 23.78 3.99 -5.68
C LEU A 228 25.31 3.89 -5.89
N ASN A 229 25.86 4.58 -6.87
CA ASN A 229 27.25 4.51 -7.27
C ASN A 229 28.03 5.82 -7.04
N LYS A 230 27.51 6.74 -6.26
CA LYS A 230 27.98 8.12 -6.12
C LYS A 230 29.47 8.26 -5.85
N GLU A 231 30.07 7.31 -5.11
CA GLU A 231 31.49 7.34 -4.73
C GLU A 231 32.38 6.46 -5.60
N ALA A 232 31.80 5.62 -6.47
CA ALA A 232 32.51 4.57 -7.20
C ALA A 232 32.28 4.62 -8.73
N ALA A 233 31.65 5.66 -9.24
CA ALA A 233 31.28 5.78 -10.64
C ALA A 233 32.48 5.90 -11.56
N LEU A 234 32.57 5.06 -12.59
CA LEU A 234 33.60 5.12 -13.65
C LEU A 234 33.11 5.79 -14.94
N CYS A 235 31.79 5.93 -15.12
CA CYS A 235 31.17 6.53 -16.30
C CYS A 235 29.86 7.21 -15.95
N GLU A 236 29.25 7.89 -16.90
CA GLU A 236 27.88 8.38 -16.77
C GLU A 236 26.86 7.24 -16.81
N VAL A 237 25.66 7.46 -16.23
CA VAL A 237 24.57 6.50 -16.29
C VAL A 237 24.07 6.39 -17.71
N MET A 238 24.13 5.19 -18.26
CA MET A 238 23.45 4.81 -19.50
C MET A 238 21.98 4.52 -19.17
N HIS A 239 21.05 5.14 -19.90
CA HIS A 239 19.62 5.02 -19.68
C HIS A 239 18.89 4.78 -20.99
N PHE A 240 18.03 3.77 -21.00
CA PHE A 240 17.22 3.34 -22.13
C PHE A 240 15.78 3.15 -21.70
N SER A 241 14.85 3.72 -22.43
CA SER A 241 13.42 3.52 -22.22
C SER A 241 12.77 3.24 -23.57
N ASP A 242 11.93 2.21 -23.64
CA ASP A 242 11.18 1.85 -24.86
C ASP A 242 9.84 1.21 -24.49
N LYS A 243 8.92 1.19 -25.45
CA LYS A 243 7.60 0.59 -25.31
C LYS A 243 7.29 -0.30 -26.48
N VAL A 244 7.20 -1.61 -26.24
CA VAL A 244 6.95 -2.64 -27.26
C VAL A 244 5.73 -3.47 -26.85
N ASP A 245 4.76 -3.59 -27.74
CA ASP A 245 3.53 -4.39 -27.54
C ASP A 245 2.78 -4.09 -26.24
N GLY A 246 2.79 -2.81 -25.80
CA GLY A 246 2.14 -2.37 -24.56
C GLY A 246 2.95 -2.61 -23.29
N VAL A 247 4.12 -3.24 -23.40
CA VAL A 247 5.10 -3.37 -22.30
C VAL A 247 6.06 -2.20 -22.36
N GLU A 248 6.17 -1.46 -21.27
CA GLU A 248 7.14 -0.38 -21.08
C GLU A 248 8.37 -0.94 -20.38
N VAL A 249 9.55 -0.73 -20.95
CA VAL A 249 10.83 -1.19 -20.42
C VAL A 249 11.69 0.03 -20.13
N ASP A 250 12.23 0.11 -18.94
CA ASP A 250 13.09 1.20 -18.49
C ASP A 250 14.34 0.61 -17.84
N ILE A 251 15.54 0.91 -18.38
CA ILE A 251 16.81 0.32 -17.99
C ILE A 251 17.81 1.43 -17.72
N ALA A 252 18.41 1.41 -16.54
CA ALA A 252 19.55 2.27 -16.21
C ALA A 252 20.73 1.41 -15.74
N MET A 253 21.93 1.69 -16.24
CA MET A 253 23.14 0.97 -15.87
C MET A 253 24.35 1.91 -15.79
N MET A 254 25.33 1.53 -14.98
CA MET A 254 26.58 2.28 -14.78
C MET A 254 27.69 1.30 -14.40
N TYR A 255 28.90 1.57 -14.88
CA TYR A 255 30.12 0.89 -14.39
C TYR A 255 30.65 1.60 -13.14
N ASN A 256 31.16 0.82 -12.21
CA ASN A 256 31.84 1.32 -11.00
C ASN A 256 33.20 0.63 -10.83
N ASP A 257 34.00 1.09 -9.89
CA ASP A 257 35.32 0.59 -9.59
C ASP A 257 35.34 -0.64 -8.65
N THR A 258 34.16 -1.24 -8.38
CA THR A 258 34.04 -2.43 -7.55
C THR A 258 33.96 -3.70 -8.39
N TYR A 259 34.29 -4.86 -7.79
CA TYR A 259 34.10 -6.17 -8.41
C TYR A 259 32.72 -6.79 -8.16
N ILE A 260 31.78 -6.02 -7.57
CA ILE A 260 30.46 -6.51 -7.19
C ILE A 260 29.46 -6.02 -8.23
N GLU A 261 28.85 -6.95 -8.95
CA GLU A 261 27.67 -6.66 -9.76
C GLU A 261 26.44 -6.54 -8.86
N LYS A 262 25.63 -5.50 -9.10
CA LYS A 262 24.38 -5.27 -8.41
C LYS A 262 23.27 -5.04 -9.41
N THR A 263 22.43 -6.05 -9.59
CA THR A 263 21.25 -5.99 -10.45
C THR A 263 19.97 -5.86 -9.61
N LEU A 264 19.14 -4.88 -9.95
CA LEU A 264 17.82 -4.67 -9.35
C LEU A 264 16.77 -4.77 -10.46
N SER A 265 15.80 -5.65 -10.32
CA SER A 265 14.72 -5.85 -11.30
C SER A 265 13.37 -5.58 -10.65
N PHE A 266 12.51 -4.87 -11.37
CA PHE A 266 11.17 -4.50 -10.89
C PHE A 266 10.13 -4.76 -11.98
N VAL A 267 8.96 -5.21 -11.57
CA VAL A 267 7.78 -5.30 -12.42
C VAL A 267 6.64 -4.56 -11.73
N ASN A 268 6.13 -3.49 -12.35
CA ASN A 268 5.08 -2.65 -11.78
C ASN A 268 5.39 -2.22 -10.32
N ASN A 269 6.62 -1.73 -10.08
CA ASN A 269 7.14 -1.29 -8.76
C ASN A 269 7.38 -2.43 -7.73
N ILE A 270 7.18 -3.68 -8.10
CA ILE A 270 7.47 -4.84 -7.25
C ILE A 270 8.84 -5.41 -7.64
N ARG A 271 9.70 -5.62 -6.64
CA ARG A 271 11.02 -6.22 -6.77
C ARG A 271 10.98 -7.73 -6.68
#